data_c45d965c617d963fd47a052fa4f7578f
#
_entry.id   c45d965c617d963fd47a052fa4f7578f
#
_cell.length_a   1.000
_cell.length_b   1.000
_cell.length_c   1.000
_cell.angle_alpha   90.00
_cell.angle_beta   90.00
_cell.angle_gamma   90.00
#
_symmetry.space_group_name_H-M   'P 1'
#
loop_
_entity.id
_entity.type
_entity.pdbx_description
1 polymer ?
#
loop_
_entity_poly.entity_id
_entity_poly.type
_entity_poly.pdbx_seq_one_letter_code
_entity_poly.pdbx_strand_id
1 'polypeptide(L)'
;MATARTAERHGPLTGVRVVELAGIGPGPFAAMLLADLGADVVRVDRPGGAALGIDPARDLTNRNKRSVVVDLKSPDGPARVLGLAERADILIEGYRPGVAERLGVGPETCHARNPRLVYGRMTGWGQDGPLAPRAGHDIAYIAVTGTLGMIGDPDGPPAVPANLLGDYAGGSLYLVVGVLAALHHARATGTGQVVDAAIVDGTAHLSTMIHGMLAAGGWQDRRGSNLLDGGCPYYGTYETADGRYMAVGALEPRFYAEFLTLLGLEDHADTRTDVTRWGELREAVAARFKSRTRDEWTAVFEGSDACVAPVLSLREAPHHPHLAARSTFTDHAGLTQPAPAPRFSATPTAVRTGPARPGADTAAVARDWDLPALLQDENPHRKACQ
;
A
#
# COMPACT_ATOMS: atom_id res chain seq x y z
N MET A 1 8.55 12.15 -32.32
CA MET A 1 8.07 10.79 -32.60
C MET A 1 7.80 10.12 -31.27
N ALA A 2 6.55 9.99 -30.86
CA ALA A 2 6.17 9.29 -29.64
C ALA A 2 6.19 7.79 -29.93
N THR A 3 7.21 7.09 -29.44
CA THR A 3 7.28 5.63 -29.48
C THR A 3 6.10 5.05 -28.72
N ALA A 4 5.35 4.18 -29.39
CA ALA A 4 4.18 3.50 -28.82
C ALA A 4 4.54 2.80 -27.51
N ARG A 5 3.86 3.16 -26.42
CA ARG A 5 4.03 2.59 -25.06
C ARG A 5 3.37 1.19 -24.92
N THR A 6 3.35 0.38 -25.95
CA THR A 6 2.89 -1.00 -25.92
C THR A 6 4.05 -1.93 -25.53
N ALA A 7 4.63 -1.73 -24.33
CA ALA A 7 5.47 -2.78 -23.75
C ALA A 7 4.57 -3.99 -23.48
N GLU A 8 4.99 -5.18 -23.94
CA GLU A 8 4.27 -6.42 -23.65
C GLU A 8 4.01 -6.54 -22.15
N ARG A 9 2.75 -6.76 -21.78
CA ARG A 9 2.37 -6.94 -20.38
C ARG A 9 2.65 -8.37 -19.99
N HIS A 10 3.52 -8.54 -19.01
CA HIS A 10 3.79 -9.82 -18.39
C HIS A 10 3.35 -9.76 -16.92
N GLY A 11 2.85 -10.87 -16.42
CA GLY A 11 2.39 -10.98 -15.06
C GLY A 11 1.13 -11.86 -14.96
N PRO A 12 0.75 -12.27 -13.73
CA PRO A 12 -0.38 -13.18 -13.52
C PRO A 12 -1.74 -12.58 -13.91
N LEU A 13 -1.84 -11.25 -14.04
CA LEU A 13 -3.06 -10.55 -14.45
C LEU A 13 -3.04 -10.09 -15.91
N THR A 14 -2.16 -10.64 -16.74
CA THR A 14 -2.18 -10.38 -18.18
C THR A 14 -3.56 -10.68 -18.78
N GLY A 15 -4.13 -9.72 -19.52
CA GLY A 15 -5.47 -9.81 -20.09
C GLY A 15 -6.60 -9.30 -19.19
N VAL A 16 -6.31 -8.98 -17.91
CA VAL A 16 -7.29 -8.30 -17.04
C VAL A 16 -7.30 -6.81 -17.35
N ARG A 17 -8.48 -6.23 -17.52
CA ARG A 17 -8.71 -4.80 -17.76
C ARG A 17 -9.27 -4.13 -16.53
N VAL A 18 -8.62 -3.05 -16.09
CA VAL A 18 -9.01 -2.30 -14.90
C VAL A 18 -9.23 -0.83 -15.23
N VAL A 19 -10.33 -0.27 -14.80
CA VAL A 19 -10.59 1.17 -14.81
C VAL A 19 -10.37 1.71 -13.40
N GLU A 20 -9.53 2.73 -13.27
CA GLU A 20 -9.33 3.49 -12.03
C GLU A 20 -9.90 4.89 -12.20
N LEU A 21 -10.90 5.27 -11.39
CA LEU A 21 -11.28 6.68 -11.27
C LEU A 21 -10.26 7.38 -10.39
N ALA A 22 -9.51 8.33 -10.96
CA ALA A 22 -8.36 8.94 -10.31
C ALA A 22 -8.69 9.53 -8.94
N GLY A 23 -7.87 9.20 -7.96
CA GLY A 23 -7.97 9.64 -6.59
C GLY A 23 -6.59 9.89 -5.96
N ILE A 24 -6.52 9.83 -4.63
CA ILE A 24 -5.28 9.94 -3.84
C ILE A 24 -5.20 8.77 -2.85
N GLY A 25 -3.98 8.45 -2.41
CA GLY A 25 -3.75 7.45 -1.36
C GLY A 25 -4.01 6.00 -1.79
N PRO A 26 -4.95 5.31 -1.13
CA PRO A 26 -5.07 3.85 -1.22
C PRO A 26 -5.56 3.34 -2.58
N GLY A 27 -6.49 4.04 -3.24
CA GLY A 27 -6.99 3.65 -4.57
C GLY A 27 -5.88 3.56 -5.62
N PRO A 28 -5.10 4.64 -5.84
CA PRO A 28 -3.95 4.63 -6.75
C PRO A 28 -2.91 3.56 -6.42
N PHE A 29 -2.61 3.30 -5.16
CA PHE A 29 -1.67 2.25 -4.79
C PHE A 29 -2.22 0.85 -5.11
N ALA A 30 -3.50 0.58 -4.84
CA ALA A 30 -4.15 -0.68 -5.21
C ALA A 30 -4.14 -0.91 -6.72
N ALA A 31 -4.47 0.12 -7.51
CA ALA A 31 -4.45 0.06 -8.97
C ALA A 31 -3.03 -0.12 -9.52
N MET A 32 -2.00 0.49 -8.88
CA MET A 32 -0.59 0.25 -9.21
C MET A 32 -0.20 -1.21 -9.00
N LEU A 33 -0.61 -1.83 -7.87
CA LEU A 33 -0.34 -3.24 -7.62
C LEU A 33 -0.93 -4.13 -8.73
N LEU A 34 -2.17 -3.88 -9.15
CA LEU A 34 -2.79 -4.62 -10.26
C LEU A 34 -2.03 -4.40 -11.58
N ALA A 35 -1.59 -3.17 -11.85
CA ALA A 35 -0.77 -2.83 -13.01
C ALA A 35 0.59 -3.53 -12.99
N ASP A 36 1.27 -3.54 -11.84
CA ASP A 36 2.54 -4.24 -11.63
C ASP A 36 2.40 -5.74 -11.85
N LEU A 37 1.24 -6.33 -11.49
CA LEU A 37 0.89 -7.73 -11.75
C LEU A 37 0.48 -8.03 -13.20
N GLY A 38 0.51 -7.05 -14.09
CA GLY A 38 0.28 -7.24 -15.53
C GLY A 38 -1.09 -6.84 -16.05
N ALA A 39 -2.00 -6.37 -15.21
CA ALA A 39 -3.28 -5.86 -15.66
C ALA A 39 -3.12 -4.62 -16.57
N ASP A 40 -4.05 -4.44 -17.50
CA ASP A 40 -4.19 -3.21 -18.28
C ASP A 40 -5.02 -2.20 -17.51
N VAL A 41 -4.35 -1.34 -16.74
CA VAL A 41 -4.99 -0.33 -15.91
C VAL A 41 -5.10 0.98 -16.68
N VAL A 42 -6.32 1.45 -16.86
CA VAL A 42 -6.65 2.76 -17.41
C VAL A 42 -7.12 3.67 -16.29
N ARG A 43 -6.31 4.67 -15.97
CA ARG A 43 -6.65 5.72 -15.02
C ARG A 43 -7.43 6.83 -15.74
N VAL A 44 -8.61 7.13 -15.23
CA VAL A 44 -9.47 8.23 -15.70
C VAL A 44 -9.16 9.46 -14.85
N ASP A 45 -8.37 10.37 -15.41
CA ASP A 45 -8.05 11.65 -14.80
C ASP A 45 -9.12 12.69 -15.08
N ARG A 46 -9.30 13.64 -14.15
CA ARG A 46 -10.13 14.82 -14.36
C ARG A 46 -9.37 15.92 -15.12
N PRO A 47 -10.02 16.80 -15.85
CA PRO A 47 -9.38 18.01 -16.36
C PRO A 47 -8.74 18.83 -15.24
N GLY A 48 -7.55 19.39 -15.50
CA GLY A 48 -6.84 20.25 -14.53
C GLY A 48 -5.87 19.51 -13.58
N GLY A 49 -5.74 18.18 -13.66
CA GLY A 49 -4.58 17.45 -13.13
C GLY A 49 -4.65 17.01 -11.66
N ALA A 50 -3.49 16.67 -11.11
CA ALA A 50 -3.29 15.96 -9.86
C ALA A 50 -3.63 16.76 -8.60
N ALA A 51 -4.17 16.08 -7.59
CA ALA A 51 -4.66 16.66 -6.36
C ALA A 51 -3.56 17.09 -5.36
N LEU A 52 -2.32 16.57 -5.47
CA LEU A 52 -1.28 16.76 -4.45
C LEU A 52 -0.11 17.66 -4.88
N GLY A 53 -0.17 18.31 -6.05
CA GLY A 53 0.91 19.18 -6.53
C GLY A 53 2.24 18.47 -6.80
N ILE A 54 2.25 17.14 -6.84
CA ILE A 54 3.41 16.33 -7.23
C ILE A 54 3.52 16.33 -8.75
N ASP A 55 4.73 16.49 -9.29
CA ASP A 55 4.97 16.28 -10.72
C ASP A 55 4.42 14.91 -11.14
N PRO A 56 3.46 14.84 -12.07
CA PRO A 56 2.88 13.56 -12.51
C PRO A 56 3.91 12.52 -12.93
N ALA A 57 5.08 12.94 -13.44
CA ALA A 57 6.16 12.03 -13.82
C ALA A 57 6.88 11.39 -12.61
N ARG A 58 6.66 11.89 -11.40
CA ARG A 58 7.25 11.41 -10.15
C ARG A 58 6.24 10.73 -9.22
N ASP A 59 4.97 10.72 -9.57
CA ASP A 59 3.95 9.99 -8.82
C ASP A 59 4.01 8.49 -9.15
N LEU A 60 4.92 7.80 -8.47
CA LEU A 60 5.22 6.38 -8.70
C LEU A 60 4.01 5.46 -8.49
N THR A 61 2.98 5.89 -7.77
CA THR A 61 1.73 5.13 -7.64
C THR A 61 0.96 5.02 -8.97
N ASN A 62 1.37 5.79 -9.98
CA ASN A 62 0.82 5.76 -11.33
C ASN A 62 1.69 5.05 -12.36
N ARG A 63 2.77 4.37 -11.94
CA ARG A 63 3.59 3.54 -12.84
C ARG A 63 2.79 2.39 -13.45
N ASN A 64 3.19 1.91 -14.60
CA ASN A 64 2.58 0.82 -15.35
C ASN A 64 1.10 1.05 -15.77
N LYS A 65 0.54 2.22 -15.48
CA LYS A 65 -0.82 2.61 -15.86
C LYS A 65 -0.83 3.45 -17.13
N ARG A 66 -1.96 3.43 -17.82
CA ARG A 66 -2.30 4.35 -18.89
C ARG A 66 -3.25 5.44 -18.37
N SER A 67 -3.23 6.61 -18.97
CA SER A 67 -4.05 7.73 -18.54
C SER A 67 -4.95 8.24 -19.68
N VAL A 68 -6.21 8.45 -19.36
CA VAL A 68 -7.19 9.21 -20.16
C VAL A 68 -7.76 10.36 -19.35
N VAL A 69 -8.17 11.44 -19.96
CA VAL A 69 -8.86 12.55 -19.30
C VAL A 69 -10.34 12.52 -19.68
N VAL A 70 -11.21 12.52 -18.67
CA VAL A 70 -12.67 12.64 -18.84
C VAL A 70 -13.22 13.56 -17.76
N ASP A 71 -13.98 14.57 -18.18
CA ASP A 71 -14.79 15.37 -17.25
C ASP A 71 -16.12 14.67 -16.98
N LEU A 72 -16.24 14.03 -15.81
CA LEU A 72 -17.49 13.38 -15.38
C LEU A 72 -18.66 14.36 -15.19
N LYS A 73 -18.41 15.66 -15.18
CA LYS A 73 -19.47 16.70 -15.11
C LYS A 73 -19.93 17.15 -16.49
N SER A 74 -19.21 16.81 -17.55
CA SER A 74 -19.65 17.09 -18.91
C SER A 74 -20.83 16.18 -19.30
N PRO A 75 -21.71 16.58 -20.26
CA PRO A 75 -22.87 15.78 -20.67
C PRO A 75 -22.50 14.35 -21.11
N ASP A 76 -21.36 14.18 -21.79
CA ASP A 76 -20.91 12.90 -22.34
C ASP A 76 -19.91 12.16 -21.45
N GLY A 77 -19.41 12.80 -20.40
CA GLY A 77 -18.37 12.25 -19.50
C GLY A 77 -18.75 10.91 -18.89
N PRO A 78 -19.94 10.79 -18.25
CA PRO A 78 -20.38 9.52 -17.69
C PRO A 78 -20.48 8.42 -18.73
N ALA A 79 -21.00 8.70 -19.94
CA ALA A 79 -21.13 7.73 -21.02
C ALA A 79 -19.76 7.17 -21.47
N ARG A 80 -18.71 8.00 -21.50
CA ARG A 80 -17.34 7.57 -21.83
C ARG A 80 -16.79 6.61 -20.77
N VAL A 81 -16.99 6.93 -19.49
CA VAL A 81 -16.54 6.05 -18.38
C VAL A 81 -17.35 4.74 -18.38
N LEU A 82 -18.66 4.79 -18.62
CA LEU A 82 -19.48 3.58 -18.76
C LEU A 82 -19.02 2.72 -19.94
N GLY A 83 -18.61 3.34 -21.06
CA GLY A 83 -18.01 2.62 -22.18
C GLY A 83 -16.69 1.90 -21.83
N LEU A 84 -15.88 2.47 -20.92
CA LEU A 84 -14.73 1.77 -20.35
C LEU A 84 -15.18 0.62 -19.43
N ALA A 85 -16.16 0.86 -18.54
CA ALA A 85 -16.67 -0.14 -17.59
C ALA A 85 -17.30 -1.36 -18.32
N GLU A 86 -17.95 -1.17 -19.47
CA GLU A 86 -18.48 -2.25 -20.33
C GLU A 86 -17.39 -3.24 -20.77
N ARG A 87 -16.15 -2.77 -20.88
CA ARG A 87 -14.99 -3.52 -21.39
C ARG A 87 -14.02 -3.95 -20.31
N ALA A 88 -14.27 -3.53 -19.07
CA ALA A 88 -13.41 -3.79 -17.92
C ALA A 88 -13.82 -5.06 -17.17
N ASP A 89 -12.86 -5.69 -16.51
CA ASP A 89 -13.10 -6.72 -15.50
C ASP A 89 -13.30 -6.10 -14.12
N ILE A 90 -12.61 -5.00 -13.84
CA ILE A 90 -12.59 -4.31 -12.53
C ILE A 90 -12.72 -2.80 -12.76
N LEU A 91 -13.55 -2.13 -11.95
CA LEU A 91 -13.53 -0.67 -11.79
C LEU A 91 -13.22 -0.35 -10.33
N ILE A 92 -12.30 0.58 -10.10
CA ILE A 92 -11.92 1.07 -8.77
C ILE A 92 -12.25 2.56 -8.66
N GLU A 93 -12.93 2.93 -7.57
CA GLU A 93 -13.16 4.33 -7.22
C GLU A 93 -12.89 4.57 -5.73
N GLY A 94 -12.58 5.82 -5.38
CA GLY A 94 -12.30 6.25 -4.00
C GLY A 94 -13.12 7.48 -3.60
N TYR A 95 -14.31 7.64 -4.12
CA TYR A 95 -15.20 8.75 -3.77
C TYR A 95 -15.93 8.49 -2.45
N ARG A 96 -16.40 9.56 -1.82
CA ARG A 96 -17.35 9.43 -0.70
C ARG A 96 -18.64 8.77 -1.18
N PRO A 97 -19.33 8.03 -0.28
CA PRO A 97 -20.61 7.39 -0.62
C PRO A 97 -21.61 8.31 -1.33
N GLY A 98 -22.24 7.80 -2.38
CA GLY A 98 -23.21 8.53 -3.21
C GLY A 98 -22.61 9.48 -4.25
N VAL A 99 -21.28 9.69 -4.28
CA VAL A 99 -20.68 10.59 -5.31
C VAL A 99 -20.62 9.92 -6.66
N ALA A 100 -20.20 8.67 -6.76
CA ALA A 100 -20.17 7.92 -8.00
C ALA A 100 -21.58 7.79 -8.62
N GLU A 101 -22.59 7.56 -7.79
CA GLU A 101 -24.00 7.51 -8.18
C GLU A 101 -24.46 8.84 -8.78
N ARG A 102 -24.18 9.95 -8.11
CA ARG A 102 -24.53 11.30 -8.62
C ARG A 102 -23.81 11.66 -9.92
N LEU A 103 -22.62 11.09 -10.13
CA LEU A 103 -21.86 11.25 -11.37
C LEU A 103 -22.31 10.27 -12.47
N GLY A 104 -23.31 9.42 -12.23
CA GLY A 104 -23.84 8.46 -13.21
C GLY A 104 -22.92 7.28 -13.51
N VAL A 105 -21.93 7.01 -12.62
CA VAL A 105 -20.96 5.91 -12.77
C VAL A 105 -20.95 4.99 -11.54
N GLY A 106 -22.02 5.01 -10.74
CA GLY A 106 -22.18 4.14 -9.58
C GLY A 106 -22.37 2.66 -9.95
N PRO A 107 -22.30 1.76 -8.95
CA PRO A 107 -22.30 0.32 -9.17
C PRO A 107 -23.51 -0.17 -9.96
N GLU A 108 -24.72 0.27 -9.63
CA GLU A 108 -25.94 -0.14 -10.30
C GLU A 108 -25.90 0.20 -11.80
N THR A 109 -25.51 1.44 -12.12
CA THR A 109 -25.41 1.89 -13.51
C THR A 109 -24.34 1.12 -14.30
N CYS A 110 -23.20 0.84 -13.65
CA CYS A 110 -22.12 0.06 -14.26
C CYS A 110 -22.51 -1.41 -14.45
N HIS A 111 -23.17 -2.05 -13.47
CA HIS A 111 -23.64 -3.43 -13.59
C HIS A 111 -24.77 -3.60 -14.62
N ALA A 112 -25.61 -2.59 -14.82
CA ALA A 112 -26.60 -2.60 -15.91
C ALA A 112 -25.93 -2.68 -17.30
N ARG A 113 -24.69 -2.19 -17.45
CA ARG A 113 -23.90 -2.26 -18.68
C ARG A 113 -23.01 -3.50 -18.75
N ASN A 114 -22.45 -3.90 -17.61
CA ASN A 114 -21.56 -5.05 -17.49
C ASN A 114 -21.86 -5.84 -16.21
N PRO A 115 -22.75 -6.82 -16.26
CA PRO A 115 -23.12 -7.62 -15.08
C PRO A 115 -21.95 -8.42 -14.48
N ARG A 116 -20.83 -8.55 -15.20
CA ARG A 116 -19.64 -9.27 -14.74
C ARG A 116 -18.61 -8.36 -14.06
N LEU A 117 -18.81 -7.06 -14.09
CA LEU A 117 -17.87 -6.09 -13.55
C LEU A 117 -17.71 -6.28 -12.05
N VAL A 118 -16.45 -6.32 -11.59
CA VAL A 118 -16.11 -6.16 -10.17
C VAL A 118 -15.97 -4.67 -9.88
N TYR A 119 -16.78 -4.16 -8.96
CA TYR A 119 -16.78 -2.73 -8.62
C TYR A 119 -16.15 -2.53 -7.24
N GLY A 120 -14.88 -2.10 -7.20
CA GLY A 120 -14.12 -1.84 -5.98
C GLY A 120 -14.32 -0.42 -5.45
N ARG A 121 -14.82 -0.30 -4.23
CA ARG A 121 -15.02 0.98 -3.52
C ARG A 121 -14.01 1.12 -2.41
N MET A 122 -13.10 2.10 -2.52
CA MET A 122 -12.06 2.37 -1.54
C MET A 122 -12.43 3.59 -0.70
N THR A 123 -12.76 3.39 0.57
CA THR A 123 -13.12 4.47 1.48
C THR A 123 -12.39 4.34 2.82
N GLY A 124 -12.38 5.41 3.58
CA GLY A 124 -11.83 5.38 4.95
C GLY A 124 -12.81 4.75 5.94
N TRP A 125 -14.10 5.15 5.87
CA TRP A 125 -15.12 4.81 6.85
C TRP A 125 -16.10 3.70 6.41
N GLY A 126 -16.03 3.23 5.16
CA GLY A 126 -17.02 2.34 4.57
C GLY A 126 -18.16 3.08 3.89
N GLN A 127 -19.08 2.31 3.28
CA GLN A 127 -20.27 2.84 2.59
C GLN A 127 -21.39 3.19 3.55
N ASP A 128 -21.39 2.58 4.74
CA ASP A 128 -22.44 2.70 5.76
C ASP A 128 -21.88 3.24 7.08
N GLY A 129 -22.77 3.54 8.01
CA GLY A 129 -22.42 4.02 9.34
C GLY A 129 -22.33 5.55 9.46
N PRO A 130 -22.27 6.06 10.69
CA PRO A 130 -22.40 7.51 10.98
C PRO A 130 -21.23 8.35 10.45
N LEU A 131 -20.06 7.77 10.22
CA LEU A 131 -18.89 8.45 9.70
C LEU A 131 -18.74 8.32 8.18
N ALA A 132 -19.50 7.46 7.50
CA ALA A 132 -19.41 7.24 6.06
C ALA A 132 -19.43 8.56 5.22
N PRO A 133 -20.26 9.58 5.50
CA PRO A 133 -20.26 10.83 4.77
C PRO A 133 -19.14 11.81 5.21
N ARG A 134 -18.36 11.48 6.23
CA ARG A 134 -17.38 12.39 6.82
C ARG A 134 -16.03 12.32 6.13
N ALA A 135 -15.29 13.43 6.17
CA ALA A 135 -13.89 13.44 5.75
C ALA A 135 -13.01 12.73 6.78
N GLY A 136 -11.91 12.18 6.31
CA GLY A 136 -10.87 11.60 7.14
C GLY A 136 -9.63 11.31 6.30
N HIS A 137 -8.54 10.99 6.98
CA HIS A 137 -7.29 10.53 6.40
C HIS A 137 -6.76 9.37 7.26
N ASP A 138 -5.75 8.65 6.76
CA ASP A 138 -5.12 7.48 7.39
C ASP A 138 -5.12 7.53 8.92
N ILE A 139 -4.51 8.55 9.49
CA ILE A 139 -4.35 8.70 10.95
C ILE A 139 -5.69 8.66 11.71
N ALA A 140 -6.76 9.22 11.13
CA ALA A 140 -8.07 9.21 11.77
C ALA A 140 -8.69 7.80 11.75
N TYR A 141 -8.51 7.07 10.65
CA TYR A 141 -9.02 5.71 10.50
C TYR A 141 -8.33 4.74 11.45
N ILE A 142 -6.98 4.77 11.51
CA ILE A 142 -6.21 3.89 12.40
C ILE A 142 -6.38 4.28 13.88
N ALA A 143 -6.74 5.54 14.18
CA ALA A 143 -6.98 5.99 15.55
C ALA A 143 -8.24 5.35 16.16
N VAL A 144 -9.36 5.36 15.42
CA VAL A 144 -10.64 4.83 15.94
C VAL A 144 -10.66 3.30 16.02
N THR A 145 -9.79 2.61 15.28
CA THR A 145 -9.65 1.13 15.38
C THR A 145 -8.82 0.69 16.59
N GLY A 146 -8.24 1.64 17.35
CA GLY A 146 -7.32 1.34 18.44
C GLY A 146 -5.88 1.05 18.00
N THR A 147 -5.65 0.82 16.70
CA THR A 147 -4.34 0.38 16.17
C THR A 147 -3.26 1.44 16.35
N LEU A 148 -3.58 2.73 16.13
CA LEU A 148 -2.64 3.82 16.40
C LEU A 148 -2.22 3.86 17.88
N GLY A 149 -3.16 3.56 18.78
CA GLY A 149 -2.91 3.56 20.23
C GLY A 149 -1.82 2.59 20.67
N MET A 150 -1.56 1.53 19.90
CA MET A 150 -0.56 0.50 20.21
C MET A 150 0.87 0.88 19.78
N ILE A 151 1.05 1.95 18.98
CA ILE A 151 2.33 2.27 18.32
C ILE A 151 3.01 3.45 18.99
N GLY A 152 4.29 3.31 19.36
CA GLY A 152 5.13 4.38 19.87
C GLY A 152 5.60 4.18 21.31
N ASP A 153 6.21 5.22 21.85
CA ASP A 153 6.77 5.24 23.20
C ASP A 153 5.65 5.15 24.26
N PRO A 154 5.82 4.35 25.35
CA PRO A 154 4.83 4.21 26.42
C PRO A 154 4.49 5.55 27.10
N ASP A 155 5.44 6.46 27.24
CA ASP A 155 5.31 7.73 27.96
C ASP A 155 5.04 8.92 27.05
N GLY A 156 5.07 8.68 25.71
CA GLY A 156 4.81 9.70 24.68
C GLY A 156 3.44 9.58 24.01
N PRO A 157 3.12 10.47 23.08
CA PRO A 157 1.97 10.29 22.21
C PRO A 157 2.17 9.08 21.28
N PRO A 158 1.07 8.48 20.74
CA PRO A 158 1.19 7.48 19.70
C PRO A 158 2.01 7.96 18.52
N ALA A 159 2.91 7.12 18.00
CA ALA A 159 3.73 7.44 16.84
C ALA A 159 2.95 7.25 15.54
N VAL A 160 3.03 8.23 14.65
CA VAL A 160 2.35 8.18 13.34
C VAL A 160 3.16 7.32 12.38
N PRO A 161 2.63 6.18 11.88
CA PRO A 161 3.36 5.25 11.01
C PRO A 161 3.33 5.65 9.53
N ALA A 162 3.37 6.97 9.22
CA ALA A 162 3.04 7.52 7.92
C ALA A 162 1.63 7.05 7.48
N ASN A 163 1.39 6.84 6.19
CA ASN A 163 0.13 6.28 5.69
C ASN A 163 0.27 4.79 5.28
N LEU A 164 1.25 4.09 5.88
CA LEU A 164 1.53 2.71 5.51
C LEU A 164 0.53 1.73 6.11
N LEU A 165 0.06 2.02 7.32
CA LEU A 165 -0.80 1.10 8.07
C LEU A 165 -2.26 1.19 7.66
N GLY A 166 -2.84 2.39 7.59
CA GLY A 166 -4.23 2.59 7.19
C GLY A 166 -4.41 2.51 5.69
N ASP A 167 -3.93 3.50 4.94
CA ASP A 167 -4.15 3.61 3.50
C ASP A 167 -3.66 2.37 2.74
N TYR A 168 -2.45 1.88 3.02
CA TYR A 168 -1.86 0.82 2.22
C TYR A 168 -2.14 -0.57 2.78
N ALA A 169 -1.78 -0.87 4.03
CA ALA A 169 -2.00 -2.20 4.59
C ALA A 169 -3.49 -2.49 4.83
N GLY A 170 -4.20 -1.61 5.54
CA GLY A 170 -5.62 -1.78 5.87
C GLY A 170 -6.56 -1.48 4.69
N GLY A 171 -6.19 -0.58 3.78
CA GLY A 171 -7.00 -0.18 2.63
C GLY A 171 -6.63 -0.90 1.35
N SER A 172 -5.52 -0.49 0.73
CA SER A 172 -5.16 -0.93 -0.63
C SER A 172 -5.00 -2.44 -0.78
N LEU A 173 -4.32 -3.10 0.17
CA LEU A 173 -4.12 -4.55 0.10
C LEU A 173 -5.44 -5.30 0.27
N TYR A 174 -6.34 -4.83 1.15
CA TYR A 174 -7.66 -5.43 1.30
C TYR A 174 -8.52 -5.21 0.06
N LEU A 175 -8.46 -4.02 -0.56
CA LEU A 175 -9.13 -3.80 -1.85
C LEU A 175 -8.61 -4.77 -2.92
N VAL A 176 -7.28 -4.94 -3.05
CA VAL A 176 -6.69 -5.86 -4.03
C VAL A 176 -7.13 -7.30 -3.77
N VAL A 177 -7.08 -7.77 -2.53
CA VAL A 177 -7.57 -9.12 -2.15
C VAL A 177 -9.05 -9.25 -2.50
N GLY A 178 -9.87 -8.26 -2.15
CA GLY A 178 -11.31 -8.26 -2.40
C GLY A 178 -11.64 -8.31 -3.89
N VAL A 179 -11.03 -7.43 -4.71
CA VAL A 179 -11.33 -7.42 -6.15
C VAL A 179 -10.81 -8.65 -6.88
N LEU A 180 -9.70 -9.24 -6.44
CA LEU A 180 -9.20 -10.50 -7.04
C LEU A 180 -10.09 -11.69 -6.66
N ALA A 181 -10.57 -11.78 -5.42
CA ALA A 181 -11.53 -12.79 -4.99
C ALA A 181 -12.85 -12.64 -5.77
N ALA A 182 -13.34 -11.41 -5.90
CA ALA A 182 -14.56 -11.11 -6.68
C ALA A 182 -14.36 -11.40 -8.17
N LEU A 183 -13.18 -11.14 -8.74
CA LEU A 183 -12.87 -11.48 -10.13
C LEU A 183 -12.86 -13.00 -10.36
N HIS A 184 -12.29 -13.77 -9.40
CA HIS A 184 -12.35 -15.22 -9.45
C HIS A 184 -13.80 -15.71 -9.46
N HIS A 185 -14.66 -15.17 -8.60
CA HIS A 185 -16.09 -15.47 -8.57
C HIS A 185 -16.78 -15.10 -9.89
N ALA A 186 -16.54 -13.88 -10.39
CA ALA A 186 -17.17 -13.40 -11.64
C ALA A 186 -16.76 -14.24 -12.86
N ARG A 187 -15.53 -14.75 -12.90
CA ARG A 187 -15.08 -15.68 -13.97
C ARG A 187 -15.76 -17.03 -13.90
N ALA A 188 -16.04 -17.53 -12.69
CA ALA A 188 -16.71 -18.81 -12.50
C ALA A 188 -18.23 -18.75 -12.72
N THR A 189 -18.87 -17.63 -12.36
CA THR A 189 -20.34 -17.53 -12.32
C THR A 189 -20.94 -16.65 -13.43
N GLY A 190 -20.12 -15.79 -14.04
CA GLY A 190 -20.58 -14.75 -14.94
C GLY A 190 -21.16 -13.51 -14.25
N THR A 191 -21.12 -13.43 -12.92
CA THR A 191 -21.71 -12.34 -12.13
C THR A 191 -20.65 -11.62 -11.32
N GLY A 192 -20.51 -10.31 -11.55
CA GLY A 192 -19.68 -9.41 -10.77
C GLY A 192 -20.37 -8.99 -9.46
N GLN A 193 -19.65 -8.18 -8.67
CA GLN A 193 -20.18 -7.68 -7.40
C GLN A 193 -19.47 -6.40 -6.98
N VAL A 194 -20.05 -5.70 -6.01
CA VAL A 194 -19.41 -4.58 -5.31
C VAL A 194 -18.50 -5.13 -4.21
N VAL A 195 -17.29 -4.57 -4.10
CA VAL A 195 -16.35 -4.79 -3.00
C VAL A 195 -16.23 -3.48 -2.26
N ASP A 196 -16.78 -3.41 -1.05
CA ASP A 196 -16.57 -2.30 -0.13
C ASP A 196 -15.30 -2.57 0.69
N ALA A 197 -14.26 -1.80 0.45
CA ALA A 197 -12.98 -1.89 1.14
C ALA A 197 -12.78 -0.64 1.99
N ALA A 198 -13.20 -0.73 3.25
CA ALA A 198 -13.02 0.35 4.21
C ALA A 198 -11.68 0.21 4.94
N ILE A 199 -10.93 1.32 5.04
CA ILE A 199 -9.65 1.33 5.77
C ILE A 199 -9.85 0.92 7.23
N VAL A 200 -10.92 1.38 7.88
CA VAL A 200 -11.21 1.01 9.27
C VAL A 200 -11.40 -0.49 9.44
N ASP A 201 -12.09 -1.16 8.53
CA ASP A 201 -12.34 -2.61 8.61
C ASP A 201 -11.05 -3.40 8.42
N GLY A 202 -10.28 -3.06 7.37
CA GLY A 202 -9.02 -3.73 7.11
C GLY A 202 -8.00 -3.50 8.22
N THR A 203 -7.89 -2.28 8.75
CA THR A 203 -6.98 -1.96 9.87
C THR A 203 -7.39 -2.71 11.15
N ALA A 204 -8.69 -2.74 11.47
CA ALA A 204 -9.20 -3.53 12.60
C ALA A 204 -8.89 -5.03 12.41
N HIS A 205 -9.07 -5.56 11.19
CA HIS A 205 -8.78 -6.97 10.89
C HIS A 205 -7.29 -7.32 11.04
N LEU A 206 -6.36 -6.40 10.73
CA LEU A 206 -4.92 -6.59 10.96
C LEU A 206 -4.60 -6.83 12.44
N SER A 207 -5.39 -6.31 13.38
CA SER A 207 -5.19 -6.48 14.82
C SER A 207 -5.82 -7.75 15.41
N THR A 208 -6.34 -8.68 14.59
CA THR A 208 -7.03 -9.91 15.02
C THR A 208 -6.23 -10.71 16.05
N MET A 209 -4.92 -10.91 15.85
CA MET A 209 -4.07 -11.62 16.80
C MET A 209 -4.01 -10.90 18.16
N ILE A 210 -3.88 -9.58 18.13
CA ILE A 210 -3.79 -8.76 19.35
C ILE A 210 -5.10 -8.84 20.16
N HIS A 211 -6.25 -8.79 19.48
CA HIS A 211 -7.55 -9.00 20.15
C HIS A 211 -7.66 -10.38 20.78
N GLY A 212 -7.16 -11.42 20.13
CA GLY A 212 -7.09 -12.76 20.72
C GLY A 212 -6.21 -12.81 21.96
N MET A 213 -5.03 -12.19 21.90
CA MET A 213 -4.10 -12.10 23.05
C MET A 213 -4.70 -11.29 24.21
N LEU A 214 -5.37 -10.18 23.91
CA LEU A 214 -6.06 -9.35 24.90
C LEU A 214 -7.15 -10.17 25.62
N ALA A 215 -7.98 -10.89 24.88
CA ALA A 215 -9.03 -11.75 25.45
C ALA A 215 -8.48 -12.89 26.30
N ALA A 216 -7.29 -13.39 25.97
CA ALA A 216 -6.58 -14.43 26.73
C ALA A 216 -5.76 -13.90 27.92
N GLY A 217 -5.72 -12.57 28.15
CA GLY A 217 -4.91 -11.95 29.20
C GLY A 217 -3.40 -11.90 28.88
N GLY A 218 -3.02 -12.21 27.65
CA GLY A 218 -1.62 -12.17 27.16
C GLY A 218 -1.21 -10.85 26.53
N TRP A 219 -2.11 -9.86 26.50
CA TRP A 219 -1.86 -8.50 26.02
C TRP A 219 -2.44 -7.49 27.00
N GLN A 220 -1.69 -6.48 27.34
CA GLN A 220 -2.17 -5.34 28.14
C GLN A 220 -2.60 -4.23 27.19
N ASP A 221 -3.75 -3.62 27.42
CA ASP A 221 -4.23 -2.45 26.67
C ASP A 221 -3.46 -1.18 27.08
N ARG A 222 -2.15 -1.27 26.99
CA ARG A 222 -1.18 -0.21 27.27
C ARG A 222 0.00 -0.36 26.34
N ARG A 223 0.30 0.70 25.60
CA ARG A 223 1.43 0.78 24.67
C ARG A 223 2.77 0.57 25.39
N GLY A 224 3.71 -0.14 24.74
CA GLY A 224 5.06 -0.37 25.25
C GLY A 224 5.10 -1.26 26.49
N SER A 225 4.10 -2.11 26.68
CA SER A 225 4.02 -3.03 27.82
C SER A 225 3.93 -4.50 27.41
N ASN A 226 4.02 -4.78 26.11
CA ASN A 226 3.77 -6.10 25.55
C ASN A 226 4.99 -6.64 24.79
N LEU A 227 4.90 -7.89 24.39
CA LEU A 227 6.00 -8.60 23.71
C LEU A 227 6.37 -7.99 22.37
N LEU A 228 5.40 -7.46 21.60
CA LEU A 228 5.59 -7.05 20.19
C LEU A 228 5.46 -5.53 19.97
N ASP A 229 5.31 -4.74 21.03
CA ASP A 229 5.11 -3.28 20.95
C ASP A 229 6.28 -2.46 21.52
N GLY A 230 7.43 -3.11 21.73
CA GLY A 230 8.61 -2.49 22.34
C GLY A 230 8.64 -2.59 23.86
N GLY A 231 7.63 -3.18 24.52
CA GLY A 231 7.62 -3.42 25.97
C GLY A 231 8.67 -4.43 26.43
N CYS A 232 9.01 -5.37 25.55
CA CYS A 232 10.03 -6.38 25.79
C CYS A 232 11.42 -5.87 25.37
N PRO A 233 12.49 -6.03 26.22
CA PRO A 233 13.81 -5.50 25.90
C PRO A 233 14.53 -6.21 24.74
N TYR A 234 14.14 -7.40 24.38
CA TYR A 234 14.63 -8.14 23.22
C TYR A 234 13.71 -8.07 22.00
N TYR A 235 12.76 -7.11 21.99
CA TYR A 235 11.95 -6.74 20.84
C TYR A 235 11.75 -5.21 20.83
N GLY A 236 12.63 -4.50 20.17
CA GLY A 236 12.61 -3.04 20.17
C GLY A 236 13.76 -2.43 19.37
N THR A 237 13.94 -1.12 19.50
CA THR A 237 15.02 -0.39 18.83
C THR A 237 15.93 0.27 19.85
N TYR A 238 17.25 0.28 19.56
CA TYR A 238 18.29 0.83 20.44
C TYR A 238 19.19 1.79 19.70
N GLU A 239 19.48 2.92 20.31
CA GLU A 239 20.35 3.93 19.76
C GLU A 239 21.83 3.52 19.90
N THR A 240 22.62 3.73 18.85
CA THR A 240 24.04 3.45 18.76
C THR A 240 24.89 4.69 19.06
N ALA A 241 26.21 4.53 19.16
CA ALA A 241 27.15 5.62 19.49
C ALA A 241 27.08 6.81 18.51
N ASP A 242 26.73 6.55 17.25
CA ASP A 242 26.62 7.53 16.17
C ASP A 242 25.21 8.14 16.02
N GLY A 243 24.31 7.92 16.99
CA GLY A 243 22.94 8.44 16.98
C GLY A 243 22.01 7.76 15.97
N ARG A 244 22.44 6.62 15.40
CA ARG A 244 21.61 5.73 14.58
C ARG A 244 21.00 4.64 15.44
N TYR A 245 20.35 3.65 14.83
CA TYR A 245 19.58 2.65 15.57
C TYR A 245 19.82 1.23 15.05
N MET A 246 19.78 0.25 15.98
CA MET A 246 19.61 -1.17 15.69
C MET A 246 18.22 -1.62 16.12
N ALA A 247 17.58 -2.48 15.31
CA ALA A 247 16.35 -3.17 15.64
C ALA A 247 16.67 -4.58 16.13
N VAL A 248 16.00 -5.01 17.20
CA VAL A 248 16.15 -6.31 17.83
C VAL A 248 14.81 -7.03 17.84
N GLY A 249 14.79 -8.32 17.51
CA GLY A 249 13.60 -9.17 17.52
C GLY A 249 13.90 -10.60 18.01
N ALA A 250 14.75 -10.76 19.04
CA ALA A 250 15.29 -12.04 19.52
C ALA A 250 14.28 -12.79 20.42
N LEU A 251 13.11 -13.16 19.88
CA LEU A 251 11.99 -13.70 20.66
C LEU A 251 12.21 -15.12 21.17
N GLU A 252 12.73 -16.01 20.33
CA GLU A 252 12.93 -17.42 20.67
C GLU A 252 14.15 -17.61 21.58
N PRO A 253 14.15 -18.61 22.51
CA PRO A 253 15.23 -18.80 23.47
C PRO A 253 16.63 -18.90 22.86
N ARG A 254 16.75 -19.58 21.72
CA ARG A 254 18.04 -19.75 21.02
C ARG A 254 18.55 -18.42 20.44
N PHE A 255 17.68 -17.64 19.82
CA PHE A 255 18.05 -16.35 19.26
C PHE A 255 18.36 -15.32 20.36
N TYR A 256 17.63 -15.38 21.48
CA TYR A 256 17.90 -14.57 22.64
C TYR A 256 19.28 -14.89 23.26
N ALA A 257 19.63 -16.18 23.40
CA ALA A 257 20.93 -16.59 23.91
C ALA A 257 22.07 -16.08 23.01
N GLU A 258 21.94 -16.23 21.69
CA GLU A 258 22.93 -15.72 20.73
C GLU A 258 23.03 -14.19 20.75
N PHE A 259 21.90 -13.49 20.85
CA PHE A 259 21.83 -12.03 21.01
C PHE A 259 22.62 -11.57 22.24
N LEU A 260 22.41 -12.18 23.40
CA LEU A 260 23.14 -11.85 24.63
C LEU A 260 24.64 -12.14 24.51
N THR A 261 25.02 -13.28 23.91
CA THR A 261 26.40 -13.65 23.69
C THR A 261 27.12 -12.61 22.81
N LEU A 262 26.53 -12.19 21.71
CA LEU A 262 27.13 -11.20 20.83
C LEU A 262 27.18 -9.78 21.44
N LEU A 263 26.34 -9.49 22.42
CA LEU A 263 26.40 -8.28 23.22
C LEU A 263 27.38 -8.40 24.40
N GLY A 264 27.79 -9.62 24.82
CA GLY A 264 28.54 -9.86 26.06
C GLY A 264 27.69 -9.60 27.30
N LEU A 265 26.45 -10.09 27.30
CA LEU A 265 25.43 -9.94 28.34
C LEU A 265 24.88 -11.31 28.79
N GLU A 266 25.67 -12.38 28.75
CA GLU A 266 25.27 -13.75 29.05
C GLU A 266 24.72 -13.91 30.48
N ASP A 267 25.16 -13.04 31.40
CA ASP A 267 24.68 -13.02 32.81
C ASP A 267 23.18 -12.67 32.92
N HIS A 268 22.55 -12.18 31.82
CA HIS A 268 21.13 -11.89 31.74
C HIS A 268 20.32 -13.02 31.08
N ALA A 269 20.85 -14.22 30.90
CA ALA A 269 20.19 -15.32 30.21
C ALA A 269 18.85 -15.74 30.87
N ASP A 270 18.75 -15.62 32.19
CA ASP A 270 17.56 -15.94 32.99
C ASP A 270 16.45 -14.85 32.98
N THR A 271 16.78 -13.63 32.48
CA THR A 271 15.84 -12.50 32.55
C THR A 271 14.77 -12.54 31.46
N ARG A 272 14.88 -13.42 30.46
CA ARG A 272 13.97 -13.48 29.31
C ARG A 272 12.49 -13.58 29.71
N THR A 273 12.16 -14.40 30.68
CA THR A 273 10.78 -14.62 31.14
C THR A 273 10.42 -13.87 32.42
N ASP A 274 11.38 -13.19 33.02
CA ASP A 274 11.16 -12.39 34.24
C ASP A 274 10.89 -10.92 33.88
N VAL A 275 9.62 -10.59 33.73
CA VAL A 275 9.16 -9.22 33.38
C VAL A 275 9.62 -8.19 34.42
N THR A 276 9.85 -8.58 35.69
CA THR A 276 10.30 -7.65 36.75
C THR A 276 11.73 -7.18 36.53
N ARG A 277 12.54 -7.93 35.77
CA ARG A 277 13.93 -7.60 35.41
C ARG A 277 14.10 -7.02 34.02
N TRP A 278 13.03 -6.83 33.26
CA TRP A 278 13.11 -6.25 31.92
C TRP A 278 13.68 -4.83 31.90
N GLY A 279 13.46 -4.04 32.94
CA GLY A 279 14.07 -2.71 33.07
C GLY A 279 15.59 -2.78 33.11
N GLU A 280 16.15 -3.63 33.98
CA GLU A 280 17.58 -3.89 34.11
C GLU A 280 18.22 -4.34 32.77
N LEU A 281 17.61 -5.32 32.13
CA LEU A 281 18.07 -5.81 30.83
C LEU A 281 18.01 -4.72 29.75
N ARG A 282 16.95 -3.91 29.71
CA ARG A 282 16.83 -2.81 28.76
C ARG A 282 17.96 -1.80 28.88
N GLU A 283 18.29 -1.41 30.12
CA GLU A 283 19.39 -0.50 30.40
C GLU A 283 20.75 -1.11 29.98
N ALA A 284 20.99 -2.38 30.29
CA ALA A 284 22.19 -3.08 29.89
C ALA A 284 22.34 -3.16 28.36
N VAL A 285 21.28 -3.54 27.65
CA VAL A 285 21.27 -3.61 26.19
C VAL A 285 21.49 -2.23 25.57
N ALA A 286 20.82 -1.20 26.10
CA ALA A 286 20.97 0.17 25.61
C ALA A 286 22.43 0.68 25.80
N ALA A 287 23.01 0.43 26.98
CA ALA A 287 24.40 0.80 27.25
C ALA A 287 25.39 0.10 26.31
N ARG A 288 25.10 -1.18 25.96
CA ARG A 288 25.96 -1.92 25.03
C ARG A 288 25.84 -1.34 23.61
N PHE A 289 24.65 -1.11 23.09
CA PHE A 289 24.49 -0.51 21.76
C PHE A 289 25.13 0.88 21.67
N LYS A 290 25.10 1.68 22.72
CA LYS A 290 25.78 2.97 22.78
C LYS A 290 27.32 2.88 22.74
N SER A 291 27.93 1.71 22.93
CA SER A 291 29.39 1.55 22.93
C SER A 291 30.02 1.47 21.54
N ARG A 292 29.24 1.30 20.47
CA ARG A 292 29.70 1.20 19.08
C ARG A 292 28.75 1.88 18.13
N THR A 293 29.22 2.18 16.92
CA THR A 293 28.40 2.69 15.82
C THR A 293 27.44 1.62 15.28
N ARG A 294 26.40 2.04 14.56
CA ARG A 294 25.49 1.12 13.88
C ARG A 294 26.20 0.16 12.94
N ASP A 295 27.17 0.65 12.18
CA ASP A 295 27.88 -0.14 11.18
C ASP A 295 28.82 -1.17 11.86
N GLU A 296 29.47 -0.81 12.97
CA GLU A 296 30.24 -1.77 13.78
C GLU A 296 29.33 -2.85 14.39
N TRP A 297 28.15 -2.50 14.89
CA TRP A 297 27.17 -3.49 15.37
C TRP A 297 26.65 -4.37 14.25
N THR A 298 26.41 -3.81 13.07
CA THR A 298 26.00 -4.59 11.90
C THR A 298 27.00 -5.69 11.60
N ALA A 299 28.31 -5.37 11.64
CA ALA A 299 29.36 -6.38 11.45
C ALA A 299 29.42 -7.44 12.57
N VAL A 300 29.10 -7.08 13.82
CA VAL A 300 29.04 -8.05 14.93
C VAL A 300 27.92 -9.07 14.73
N PHE A 301 26.76 -8.63 14.24
CA PHE A 301 25.59 -9.49 14.06
C PHE A 301 25.52 -10.15 12.67
N GLU A 302 26.46 -9.83 11.76
CA GLU A 302 26.49 -10.42 10.43
C GLU A 302 26.65 -11.95 10.51
N GLY A 303 25.79 -12.67 9.80
CA GLY A 303 25.79 -14.14 9.74
C GLY A 303 25.25 -14.85 10.98
N SER A 304 24.69 -14.11 11.96
CA SER A 304 24.07 -14.69 13.16
C SER A 304 22.55 -14.84 13.01
N ASP A 305 21.97 -15.66 13.88
CA ASP A 305 20.52 -15.82 14.05
C ASP A 305 19.96 -14.96 15.22
N ALA A 306 20.73 -13.97 15.71
CA ALA A 306 20.35 -13.11 16.83
C ALA A 306 19.15 -12.19 16.55
N CYS A 307 18.58 -12.19 15.35
CA CYS A 307 17.47 -11.36 14.93
C CYS A 307 17.69 -9.86 15.13
N VAL A 308 18.89 -9.38 14.81
CA VAL A 308 19.29 -7.98 14.90
C VAL A 308 19.59 -7.42 13.52
N ALA A 309 19.10 -6.21 13.24
CA ALA A 309 19.32 -5.54 11.96
C ALA A 309 19.51 -4.02 12.13
N PRO A 310 20.32 -3.36 11.26
CA PRO A 310 20.42 -1.91 11.27
C PRO A 310 19.11 -1.26 10.83
N VAL A 311 18.71 -0.19 11.50
CA VAL A 311 17.61 0.68 10.99
C VAL A 311 18.20 1.58 9.91
N LEU A 312 17.79 1.37 8.67
CA LEU A 312 18.29 2.09 7.52
C LEU A 312 17.33 3.21 7.11
N SER A 313 17.88 4.28 6.56
CA SER A 313 17.10 5.29 5.85
C SER A 313 16.60 4.76 4.50
N LEU A 314 15.59 5.43 3.92
CA LEU A 314 15.08 5.10 2.58
C LEU A 314 16.16 5.20 1.48
N ARG A 315 17.21 6.02 1.70
CA ARG A 315 18.33 6.15 0.76
C ARG A 315 19.37 5.05 0.92
N GLU A 316 19.55 4.52 2.13
CA GLU A 316 20.48 3.44 2.40
C GLU A 316 19.92 2.06 2.01
N ALA A 317 18.62 1.86 2.19
CA ALA A 317 17.96 0.56 1.95
C ALA A 317 18.25 -0.05 0.57
N PRO A 318 18.25 0.68 -0.56
CA PRO A 318 18.59 0.10 -1.86
C PRO A 318 20.02 -0.49 -1.96
N HIS A 319 20.92 -0.03 -1.11
CA HIS A 319 22.32 -0.46 -1.11
C HIS A 319 22.61 -1.59 -0.11
N HIS A 320 21.63 -2.00 0.70
CA HIS A 320 21.79 -3.12 1.63
C HIS A 320 22.07 -4.41 0.84
N PRO A 321 23.12 -5.19 1.16
CA PRO A 321 23.58 -6.34 0.36
C PRO A 321 22.46 -7.34 0.03
N HIS A 322 21.65 -7.71 1.03
CA HIS A 322 20.53 -8.63 0.82
C HIS A 322 19.45 -8.05 -0.10
N LEU A 323 19.10 -6.77 0.06
CA LEU A 323 18.07 -6.12 -0.76
C LEU A 323 18.56 -5.91 -2.20
N ALA A 324 19.85 -5.60 -2.39
CA ALA A 324 20.49 -5.50 -3.69
C ALA A 324 20.54 -6.87 -4.40
N ALA A 325 20.99 -7.93 -3.71
CA ALA A 325 21.02 -9.29 -4.25
C ALA A 325 19.63 -9.79 -4.64
N ARG A 326 18.59 -9.40 -3.90
CA ARG A 326 17.19 -9.70 -4.23
C ARG A 326 16.60 -8.76 -5.27
N SER A 327 17.28 -7.71 -5.70
CA SER A 327 16.71 -6.67 -6.56
C SER A 327 15.37 -6.15 -5.99
N THR A 328 15.34 -5.86 -4.69
CA THR A 328 14.14 -5.35 -3.99
C THR A 328 13.81 -3.94 -4.45
N PHE A 329 14.81 -3.21 -4.90
CA PHE A 329 14.66 -1.92 -5.55
C PHE A 329 15.09 -2.03 -7.03
N THR A 330 14.52 -1.18 -7.86
CA THR A 330 14.83 -1.08 -9.29
C THR A 330 14.99 0.38 -9.67
N ASP A 331 15.81 0.64 -10.68
CA ASP A 331 15.85 1.94 -11.32
C ASP A 331 15.00 1.92 -12.59
N HIS A 332 14.16 2.93 -12.77
CA HIS A 332 13.42 3.16 -13.99
C HIS A 332 13.41 4.64 -14.32
N ALA A 333 13.97 4.99 -15.47
CA ALA A 333 14.10 6.38 -15.94
C ALA A 333 14.81 7.31 -14.92
N GLY A 334 15.85 6.81 -14.22
CA GLY A 334 16.62 7.54 -13.23
C GLY A 334 15.92 7.73 -11.87
N LEU A 335 14.85 6.99 -11.63
CA LEU A 335 14.14 6.96 -10.34
C LEU A 335 14.32 5.59 -9.69
N THR A 336 15.09 5.54 -8.61
CA THR A 336 15.16 4.35 -7.74
C THR A 336 13.85 4.19 -6.98
N GLN A 337 13.25 3.01 -7.07
CA GLN A 337 11.95 2.72 -6.50
C GLN A 337 11.84 1.25 -6.10
N PRO A 338 10.91 0.88 -5.18
CA PRO A 338 10.66 -0.53 -4.88
C PRO A 338 10.21 -1.29 -6.14
N ALA A 339 10.80 -2.47 -6.35
CA ALA A 339 10.38 -3.37 -7.42
C ALA A 339 8.97 -3.92 -7.15
N PRO A 340 8.25 -4.40 -8.18
CA PRO A 340 6.98 -5.07 -7.99
C PRO A 340 7.08 -6.26 -7.03
N ALA A 341 6.08 -6.40 -6.18
CA ALA A 341 5.91 -7.50 -5.24
C ALA A 341 4.45 -7.96 -5.22
N PRO A 342 4.17 -9.27 -4.94
CA PRO A 342 5.13 -10.36 -4.75
C PRO A 342 5.81 -10.82 -6.05
N ARG A 343 6.79 -11.73 -5.95
CA ARG A 343 7.48 -12.33 -7.09
C ARG A 343 6.82 -13.63 -7.51
N PHE A 344 6.72 -13.84 -8.81
CA PHE A 344 6.11 -15.04 -9.40
C PHE A 344 7.14 -15.85 -10.19
N SER A 345 7.18 -17.16 -10.00
CA SER A 345 8.14 -18.05 -10.66
C SER A 345 7.85 -18.24 -12.15
N ALA A 346 6.57 -18.23 -12.53
CA ALA A 346 6.14 -18.47 -13.92
C ALA A 346 5.77 -17.20 -14.68
N THR A 347 5.35 -16.14 -13.98
CA THR A 347 4.86 -14.90 -14.57
C THR A 347 5.56 -13.71 -13.93
N PRO A 348 6.85 -13.47 -14.25
CA PRO A 348 7.62 -12.41 -13.63
C PRO A 348 7.01 -11.02 -13.89
N THR A 349 7.11 -10.15 -12.91
CA THR A 349 6.58 -8.78 -12.92
C THR A 349 7.71 -7.76 -13.01
N ALA A 350 7.46 -6.60 -13.62
CA ALA A 350 8.45 -5.54 -13.78
C ALA A 350 7.81 -4.14 -13.83
N VAL A 351 8.58 -3.12 -13.51
CA VAL A 351 8.25 -1.73 -13.87
C VAL A 351 8.53 -1.55 -15.36
N ARG A 352 7.47 -1.49 -16.17
CA ARG A 352 7.53 -1.40 -17.64
C ARG A 352 7.49 0.03 -18.12
N THR A 353 6.67 0.85 -17.47
CA THR A 353 6.51 2.27 -17.83
C THR A 353 6.49 3.11 -16.57
N GLY A 354 7.10 4.28 -16.63
CA GLY A 354 6.94 5.31 -15.62
C GLY A 354 5.49 5.87 -15.61
N PRO A 355 5.18 6.74 -14.64
CA PRO A 355 3.88 7.39 -14.52
C PRO A 355 3.48 8.11 -15.82
N ALA A 356 2.25 7.91 -16.28
CA ALA A 356 1.72 8.62 -17.43
C ALA A 356 1.23 10.01 -17.04
N ARG A 357 1.48 11.02 -17.87
CA ARG A 357 0.83 12.33 -17.73
C ARG A 357 -0.67 12.20 -18.02
N PRO A 358 -1.53 13.01 -17.37
CA PRO A 358 -2.95 12.99 -17.66
C PRO A 358 -3.26 13.08 -19.16
N GLY A 359 -4.07 12.13 -19.67
CA GLY A 359 -4.49 12.07 -21.06
C GLY A 359 -3.47 11.54 -22.07
N ALA A 360 -2.26 11.20 -21.64
CA ALA A 360 -1.17 10.83 -22.57
C ALA A 360 -1.49 9.59 -23.43
N ASP A 361 -2.38 8.73 -22.96
CA ASP A 361 -2.66 7.47 -23.61
C ASP A 361 -4.07 7.40 -24.24
N THR A 362 -4.83 8.52 -24.31
CA THR A 362 -6.22 8.56 -24.76
C THR A 362 -6.43 7.88 -26.11
N ALA A 363 -5.60 8.22 -27.11
CA ALA A 363 -5.71 7.62 -28.45
C ALA A 363 -5.37 6.13 -28.47
N ALA A 364 -4.40 5.70 -27.69
CA ALA A 364 -4.03 4.28 -27.57
C ALA A 364 -5.13 3.48 -26.87
N VAL A 365 -5.69 4.01 -25.80
CA VAL A 365 -6.81 3.37 -25.08
C VAL A 365 -8.04 3.30 -25.96
N ALA A 366 -8.40 4.39 -26.66
CA ALA A 366 -9.53 4.40 -27.58
C ALA A 366 -9.46 3.28 -28.64
N ARG A 367 -8.27 3.09 -29.20
CA ARG A 367 -8.02 2.02 -30.19
C ARG A 367 -8.05 0.63 -29.54
N ASP A 368 -7.28 0.42 -28.46
CA ASP A 368 -7.03 -0.90 -27.89
C ASP A 368 -8.26 -1.45 -27.13
N TRP A 369 -9.12 -0.55 -26.66
CA TRP A 369 -10.38 -0.89 -26.00
C TRP A 369 -11.60 -0.75 -26.91
N ASP A 370 -11.39 -0.46 -28.20
CA ASP A 370 -12.47 -0.22 -29.18
C ASP A 370 -13.51 0.78 -28.68
N LEU A 371 -13.03 1.95 -28.23
CA LEU A 371 -13.86 3.01 -27.65
C LEU A 371 -13.56 4.38 -28.29
N PRO A 372 -13.94 4.61 -29.55
CA PRO A 372 -13.66 5.87 -30.26
C PRO A 372 -14.29 7.11 -29.61
N ALA A 373 -15.30 6.93 -28.77
CA ALA A 373 -15.92 8.00 -28.01
C ALA A 373 -14.95 8.75 -27.09
N LEU A 374 -13.84 8.12 -26.69
CA LEU A 374 -12.78 8.79 -25.92
C LEU A 374 -12.04 9.88 -26.70
N LEU A 375 -12.10 9.87 -28.04
CA LEU A 375 -11.43 10.84 -28.90
C LEU A 375 -12.28 12.08 -29.22
N GLN A 376 -13.53 12.10 -28.78
CA GLN A 376 -14.41 13.23 -29.05
C GLN A 376 -14.00 14.41 -28.16
N ASP A 377 -13.70 15.56 -28.76
CA ASP A 377 -13.35 16.79 -28.04
C ASP A 377 -14.52 17.24 -27.15
N GLU A 378 -14.25 17.52 -25.88
CA GLU A 378 -15.23 18.02 -24.91
C GLU A 378 -15.65 19.47 -25.19
N ASN A 379 -15.05 20.13 -26.20
CA ASN A 379 -15.29 21.54 -26.49
C ASN A 379 -15.88 21.76 -27.89
N PRO A 380 -17.23 21.82 -28.04
CA PRO A 380 -17.87 22.16 -29.31
C PRO A 380 -17.55 23.59 -29.82
N HIS A 381 -17.00 24.46 -28.92
CA HIS A 381 -16.70 25.85 -29.31
C HIS A 381 -15.29 26.04 -29.94
N ARG A 382 -14.43 25.04 -30.00
CA ARG A 382 -13.14 25.14 -30.72
C ARG A 382 -13.26 25.05 -32.23
N LYS A 383 -14.42 24.56 -32.77
CA LYS A 383 -14.69 24.47 -34.21
C LYS A 383 -15.22 25.76 -34.84
N ALA A 384 -15.52 26.80 -34.05
CA ALA A 384 -16.11 28.05 -34.55
C ALA A 384 -15.06 29.19 -34.80
N CYS A 385 -13.78 28.92 -34.63
CA CYS A 385 -12.69 29.89 -34.83
C CYS A 385 -11.58 29.38 -35.76
N GLN A 386 -11.93 28.64 -36.81
CA GLN A 386 -11.04 28.42 -37.98
C GLN A 386 -11.76 28.92 -39.24
#